data_0f98ba0a47b3d5a2a5f53b1bfcc3897c
#
_entry.id   0f98ba0a47b3d5a2a5f53b1bfcc3897c
#
_cell.length_a   1.000
_cell.length_b   1.000
_cell.length_c   1.000
_cell.angle_alpha   90.00
_cell.angle_beta   90.00
_cell.angle_gamma   90.00
#
_symmetry.space_group_name_H-M   'P 1'
#
loop_
_entity.id
_entity.type
_entity.pdbx_description
1 polymer ?
#
loop_
_entity_poly.entity_id
_entity_poly.type
_entity_poly.pdbx_seq_one_letter_code
_entity_poly.pdbx_strand_id
1 'polypeptide(L)'
;MGYKKKINKDGEVDRYKARLVAKGYTQLEGIDFTETFAPTLRFKSLRLLLALAAARNWELAHMDVQTAFLNADMKEEVYMEQPEGYEIKGRRGERLYCKLLKTLYGTRQASNAWNEEISQFFKLIHFKRCLSDTCIYVRVLPSGRLLIVALFVDDLLIAYDRKDEEEFLKFKIIFMRKYSVRDLGNAQWMLGMRISRDRVNLSINIDQQTYIHKMGKQFQMEQVNPIPTPQEIMKLSKMDQPQSETERKEMQSKPYQSLVGALLYSSISTRPDVAHAVNMCSRFMSDPGNKHWKAAKRILRYLKATSDLGLNYGKYMQTSTTDHTNFNYYLQVTEGNKRIRLSHGEENQFELKGRIEGTGIELSGYCDSDWGGCLDTRRSTTGYMICINGGVISWSSKRQPTVALSSAEAEYMAMSAAAQELVWVSQLLSELGWRQDEQINLYTDSQSAKAIAEKDISHDRTKHIDIRHHYVRSIVKEGKIKLVWLSTKSQIADLQTKPLSVDAFTTLRGRFMNRSQRFEK
;
A
#
# COMPACT_ATOMS: atom_id res chain seq x y z
N MET A 1 -12.82 -26.40 13.79
CA MET A 1 -11.36 -26.29 13.99
C MET A 1 -10.64 -26.00 12.67
N GLY A 2 -9.71 -25.01 12.63
CA GLY A 2 -8.85 -24.73 11.48
C GLY A 2 -7.43 -25.25 11.75
N TYR A 3 -6.96 -26.19 10.96
CA TYR A 3 -5.62 -26.78 11.10
C TYR A 3 -4.69 -26.28 10.00
N LYS A 4 -3.44 -25.94 10.35
CA LYS A 4 -2.42 -25.52 9.40
C LYS A 4 -1.04 -26.05 9.81
N LYS A 5 -0.33 -26.67 8.86
CA LYS A 5 1.11 -26.96 8.99
C LYS A 5 1.89 -25.71 8.63
N LYS A 6 2.79 -25.25 9.50
CA LYS A 6 3.81 -24.25 9.16
C LYS A 6 5.08 -24.99 8.77
N ILE A 7 5.65 -24.57 7.63
CA ILE A 7 6.84 -25.18 7.05
C ILE A 7 7.97 -24.16 7.20
N ASN A 8 9.14 -24.59 7.63
CA ASN A 8 10.36 -23.79 7.74
C ASN A 8 10.99 -23.51 6.36
N LYS A 9 12.15 -22.85 6.34
CA LYS A 9 12.88 -22.50 5.11
C LYS A 9 13.37 -23.75 4.36
N ASP A 10 13.58 -24.83 5.06
CA ASP A 10 14.15 -26.09 4.56
C ASP A 10 13.08 -27.06 4.05
N GLY A 11 11.79 -26.64 4.14
CA GLY A 11 10.66 -27.45 3.69
C GLY A 11 10.13 -28.42 4.76
N GLU A 12 10.67 -28.42 5.96
CA GLU A 12 10.25 -29.25 7.07
C GLU A 12 9.12 -28.61 7.87
N VAL A 13 8.36 -29.43 8.60
CA VAL A 13 7.28 -28.92 9.45
C VAL A 13 7.85 -28.22 10.68
N ASP A 14 7.79 -26.88 10.68
CA ASP A 14 8.18 -26.05 11.84
C ASP A 14 7.22 -26.28 13.02
N ARG A 15 5.90 -26.20 12.75
CA ARG A 15 4.86 -26.43 13.78
C ARG A 15 3.48 -26.70 13.19
N TYR A 16 2.67 -27.39 13.96
CA TYR A 16 1.24 -27.51 13.71
C TYR A 16 0.49 -26.36 14.40
N LYS A 17 -0.45 -25.75 13.70
CA LYS A 17 -1.29 -24.68 14.24
C LYS A 17 -2.74 -25.09 14.16
N ALA A 18 -3.41 -25.17 15.31
CA ALA A 18 -4.86 -25.36 15.41
C ALA A 18 -5.50 -24.06 15.90
N ARG A 19 -6.65 -23.70 15.34
CA ARG A 19 -7.46 -22.57 15.78
C ARG A 19 -8.90 -22.99 15.93
N LEU A 20 -9.51 -22.64 17.06
CA LEU A 20 -10.95 -22.63 17.19
C LEU A 20 -11.48 -21.43 16.39
N VAL A 21 -12.46 -21.69 15.51
CA VAL A 21 -13.03 -20.66 14.62
C VAL A 21 -14.54 -20.76 14.70
N ALA A 22 -15.20 -19.65 15.02
CA ALA A 22 -16.66 -19.56 14.99
C ALA A 22 -17.18 -19.53 13.54
N LYS A 23 -18.41 -20.00 13.34
CA LYS A 23 -19.09 -19.94 12.04
C LYS A 23 -19.82 -18.59 11.89
N GLY A 24 -19.08 -17.47 11.85
CA GLY A 24 -19.64 -16.12 11.80
C GLY A 24 -20.59 -15.84 10.64
N TYR A 25 -20.58 -16.69 9.60
CA TYR A 25 -21.57 -16.60 8.51
C TYR A 25 -23.01 -16.95 8.96
N THR A 26 -23.19 -17.56 10.14
CA THR A 26 -24.49 -17.85 10.72
C THR A 26 -24.99 -16.73 11.63
N GLN A 27 -24.15 -15.75 11.97
CA GLN A 27 -24.53 -14.62 12.81
C GLN A 27 -25.51 -13.69 12.08
N LEU A 28 -26.50 -13.19 12.83
CA LEU A 28 -27.56 -12.28 12.36
C LEU A 28 -27.23 -10.84 12.79
N GLU A 29 -27.27 -9.93 11.81
CA GLU A 29 -27.10 -8.49 12.07
C GLU A 29 -28.22 -7.95 12.94
N GLY A 30 -27.89 -7.08 13.88
CA GLY A 30 -28.84 -6.51 14.86
C GLY A 30 -29.16 -7.42 16.06
N ILE A 31 -28.72 -8.70 16.03
CA ILE A 31 -28.87 -9.66 17.14
C ILE A 31 -27.49 -10.08 17.65
N ASP A 32 -26.69 -10.71 16.82
CA ASP A 32 -25.38 -11.26 17.20
C ASP A 32 -24.23 -10.25 17.01
N PHE A 33 -24.41 -9.24 16.18
CA PHE A 33 -23.46 -8.16 15.96
C PHE A 33 -24.16 -6.92 15.39
N THR A 34 -23.53 -5.75 15.59
CA THR A 34 -23.99 -4.47 15.05
C THR A 34 -22.93 -3.87 14.13
N GLU A 35 -21.71 -3.67 14.61
CA GLU A 35 -20.62 -3.03 13.87
C GLU A 35 -19.51 -4.04 13.60
N THR A 36 -19.05 -4.07 12.35
CA THR A 36 -18.02 -5.03 11.91
C THR A 36 -16.81 -4.37 11.26
N PHE A 37 -16.92 -3.09 10.92
CA PHE A 37 -15.85 -2.38 10.23
C PHE A 37 -14.61 -2.24 11.11
N ALA A 38 -13.48 -2.68 10.60
CA ALA A 38 -12.16 -2.43 11.16
C ALA A 38 -11.23 -1.91 10.07
N PRO A 39 -10.54 -0.78 10.29
CA PRO A 39 -9.58 -0.29 9.34
C PRO A 39 -8.39 -1.24 9.24
N THR A 40 -7.75 -1.27 8.08
CA THR A 40 -6.50 -1.97 7.83
C THR A 40 -5.46 -1.00 7.28
N LEU A 41 -4.21 -1.17 7.69
CA LEU A 41 -3.09 -0.35 7.24
C LEU A 41 -2.99 -0.37 5.71
N ARG A 42 -2.91 0.79 5.10
CA ARG A 42 -2.76 0.91 3.65
C ARG A 42 -1.31 0.63 3.24
N PHE A 43 -1.10 -0.10 2.14
CA PHE A 43 0.26 -0.34 1.62
C PHE A 43 1.03 0.96 1.37
N LYS A 44 0.36 2.01 0.90
CA LYS A 44 0.98 3.32 0.68
C LYS A 44 1.46 3.99 1.97
N SER A 45 0.72 3.82 3.08
CA SER A 45 1.14 4.31 4.40
C SER A 45 2.36 3.53 4.93
N LEU A 46 2.38 2.22 4.73
CA LEU A 46 3.53 1.40 5.07
C LEU A 46 4.78 1.82 4.27
N ARG A 47 4.63 2.01 2.95
CA ARG A 47 5.73 2.46 2.08
C ARG A 47 6.19 3.88 2.43
N LEU A 48 5.26 4.77 2.77
CA LEU A 48 5.58 6.10 3.29
C LEU A 48 6.48 5.99 4.54
N LEU A 49 6.08 5.17 5.52
CA LEU A 49 6.85 4.99 6.75
C LEU A 49 8.25 4.42 6.47
N LEU A 50 8.37 3.45 5.55
CA LEU A 50 9.66 2.90 5.14
C LEU A 50 10.53 3.94 4.43
N ALA A 51 9.95 4.79 3.57
CA ALA A 51 10.66 5.88 2.91
C ALA A 51 11.18 6.92 3.92
N LEU A 52 10.37 7.27 4.92
CA LEU A 52 10.77 8.16 6.02
C LEU A 52 11.89 7.53 6.87
N ALA A 53 11.75 6.24 7.20
CA ALA A 53 12.77 5.52 7.96
C ALA A 53 14.11 5.44 7.22
N ALA A 54 14.10 5.30 5.89
CA ALA A 54 15.30 5.36 5.06
C ALA A 54 15.91 6.77 5.09
N ALA A 55 15.10 7.81 4.82
CA ALA A 55 15.56 9.19 4.75
C ALA A 55 16.15 9.70 6.09
N ARG A 56 15.63 9.23 7.22
CA ARG A 56 16.01 9.64 8.58
C ARG A 56 16.91 8.64 9.30
N ASN A 57 17.22 7.53 8.66
CA ASN A 57 17.99 6.43 9.27
C ASN A 57 17.36 5.90 10.58
N TRP A 58 16.03 5.89 10.66
CA TRP A 58 15.30 5.39 11.84
C TRP A 58 15.44 3.89 12.00
N GLU A 59 15.31 3.41 13.22
CA GLU A 59 15.15 2.00 13.50
C GLU A 59 13.74 1.53 13.14
N LEU A 60 13.65 0.25 12.77
CA LEU A 60 12.38 -0.40 12.42
C LEU A 60 12.30 -1.71 13.21
N ALA A 61 11.45 -1.73 14.23
CA ALA A 61 11.16 -2.95 15.00
C ALA A 61 9.86 -3.59 14.53
N HIS A 62 9.80 -4.93 14.60
CA HIS A 62 8.62 -5.70 14.22
C HIS A 62 8.13 -6.55 15.40
N MET A 63 6.85 -6.47 15.71
CA MET A 63 6.21 -7.22 16.78
C MET A 63 4.89 -7.84 16.28
N ASP A 64 4.56 -9.04 16.76
CA ASP A 64 3.35 -9.81 16.38
C ASP A 64 2.53 -10.13 17.63
N VAL A 65 1.28 -9.66 17.69
CA VAL A 65 0.38 -9.92 18.80
C VAL A 65 -0.21 -11.31 18.66
N GLN A 66 0.06 -12.16 19.63
CA GLN A 66 -0.47 -13.51 19.61
C GLN A 66 -1.97 -13.52 19.94
N THR A 67 -2.75 -14.20 19.09
CA THR A 67 -4.20 -14.34 19.30
C THR A 67 -4.93 -12.99 19.48
N ALA A 68 -4.62 -12.01 18.63
CA ALA A 68 -5.10 -10.63 18.76
C ALA A 68 -6.60 -10.52 19.10
N PHE A 69 -7.45 -11.23 18.38
CA PHE A 69 -8.91 -11.18 18.62
C PHE A 69 -9.33 -11.65 20.02
N LEU A 70 -8.61 -12.58 20.63
CA LEU A 70 -8.93 -13.08 21.99
C LEU A 70 -8.62 -12.07 23.10
N ASN A 71 -7.97 -10.94 22.79
CA ASN A 71 -7.71 -9.87 23.76
C ASN A 71 -8.90 -8.94 23.95
N ALA A 72 -9.82 -8.86 22.98
CA ALA A 72 -10.98 -7.99 23.06
C ALA A 72 -12.19 -8.70 23.68
N ASP A 73 -12.96 -7.98 24.50
CA ASP A 73 -14.20 -8.47 25.10
C ASP A 73 -15.32 -8.56 24.04
N MET A 74 -16.17 -9.59 24.17
CA MET A 74 -17.40 -9.71 23.40
C MET A 74 -18.44 -8.78 24.03
N LYS A 75 -18.92 -7.80 23.28
CA LYS A 75 -19.92 -6.83 23.76
C LYS A 75 -21.34 -7.38 23.70
N GLU A 76 -21.61 -8.15 22.65
CA GLU A 76 -22.91 -8.78 22.42
C GLU A 76 -23.01 -10.14 23.10
N GLU A 77 -24.22 -10.59 23.36
CA GLU A 77 -24.48 -11.91 23.93
C GLU A 77 -24.50 -12.97 22.83
N VAL A 78 -23.34 -13.57 22.57
CA VAL A 78 -23.14 -14.56 21.51
C VAL A 78 -22.89 -15.94 22.09
N TYR A 79 -23.63 -16.92 21.58
CA TYR A 79 -23.51 -18.33 21.93
C TYR A 79 -22.98 -19.13 20.76
N MET A 80 -22.14 -20.13 21.06
CA MET A 80 -21.54 -21.03 20.09
C MET A 80 -21.75 -22.47 20.54
N GLU A 81 -21.93 -23.38 19.59
CA GLU A 81 -21.86 -24.81 19.86
C GLU A 81 -20.51 -25.22 20.45
N GLN A 82 -20.50 -26.16 21.37
CA GLN A 82 -19.26 -26.69 21.92
C GLN A 82 -18.40 -27.28 20.79
N PRO A 83 -17.07 -27.15 20.85
CA PRO A 83 -16.18 -27.75 19.87
C PRO A 83 -16.30 -29.28 19.90
N GLU A 84 -16.30 -29.89 18.72
CA GLU A 84 -16.31 -31.35 18.56
C GLU A 84 -15.15 -32.00 19.35
N GLY A 85 -15.48 -33.01 20.16
CA GLY A 85 -14.54 -33.71 21.04
C GLY A 85 -14.28 -33.01 22.38
N TYR A 86 -14.98 -31.91 22.67
CA TYR A 86 -14.92 -31.18 23.96
C TYR A 86 -16.30 -30.94 24.55
N GLU A 87 -17.29 -31.71 24.10
CA GLU A 87 -18.67 -31.56 24.56
C GLU A 87 -18.82 -32.05 25.99
N ILE A 88 -19.39 -31.17 26.82
CA ILE A 88 -19.87 -31.51 28.16
C ILE A 88 -21.39 -31.39 28.22
N LYS A 89 -22.03 -32.31 28.94
CA LYS A 89 -23.46 -32.23 29.18
C LYS A 89 -23.75 -31.57 30.53
N GLY A 90 -24.88 -30.91 30.61
CA GLY A 90 -25.36 -30.37 31.87
C GLY A 90 -25.72 -31.45 32.89
N ARG A 91 -26.02 -31.02 34.11
CA ARG A 91 -26.30 -31.93 35.23
C ARG A 91 -27.47 -32.89 34.98
N ARG A 92 -28.39 -32.52 34.09
CA ARG A 92 -29.56 -33.35 33.70
C ARG A 92 -29.40 -33.98 32.31
N GLY A 93 -28.17 -33.95 31.73
CA GLY A 93 -27.90 -34.48 30.40
C GLY A 93 -28.24 -33.53 29.25
N GLU A 94 -28.65 -32.30 29.55
CA GLU A 94 -28.99 -31.27 28.56
C GLU A 94 -27.75 -30.84 27.75
N ARG A 95 -28.01 -30.41 26.51
CA ARG A 95 -27.00 -29.81 25.62
C ARG A 95 -26.64 -28.43 26.13
N LEU A 96 -25.36 -28.16 26.35
CA LEU A 96 -24.84 -26.87 26.73
C LEU A 96 -24.24 -26.15 25.54
N TYR A 97 -24.24 -24.81 25.58
CA TYR A 97 -23.63 -23.91 24.61
C TYR A 97 -22.57 -23.06 25.27
N CYS A 98 -21.55 -22.65 24.50
CA CYS A 98 -20.50 -21.77 24.97
C CYS A 98 -20.94 -20.32 24.82
N LYS A 99 -21.10 -19.58 25.91
CA LYS A 99 -21.22 -18.12 25.89
C LYS A 99 -19.83 -17.53 25.64
N LEU A 100 -19.67 -16.72 24.60
CA LEU A 100 -18.41 -16.08 24.29
C LEU A 100 -18.20 -14.86 25.19
N LEU A 101 -17.15 -14.89 26.01
CA LEU A 101 -16.72 -13.75 26.84
C LEU A 101 -15.72 -12.85 26.11
N LYS A 102 -14.97 -13.41 25.18
CA LYS A 102 -14.00 -12.75 24.33
C LYS A 102 -14.35 -12.97 22.85
N THR A 103 -13.93 -12.04 22.00
CA THR A 103 -14.09 -12.25 20.57
C THR A 103 -13.24 -13.43 20.08
N LEU A 104 -13.74 -14.13 19.08
CA LEU A 104 -13.11 -15.34 18.56
C LEU A 104 -12.89 -15.21 17.05
N TYR A 105 -11.84 -15.87 16.56
CA TYR A 105 -11.63 -15.99 15.12
C TYR A 105 -12.89 -16.51 14.43
N GLY A 106 -13.31 -15.84 13.37
CA GLY A 106 -14.51 -16.18 12.60
C GLY A 106 -15.78 -15.44 13.00
N THR A 107 -15.86 -14.80 14.17
CA THR A 107 -16.98 -13.90 14.49
C THR A 107 -16.89 -12.62 13.67
N ARG A 108 -18.03 -12.07 13.26
CA ARG A 108 -18.14 -10.89 12.40
C ARG A 108 -17.48 -9.65 13.01
N GLN A 109 -17.71 -9.40 14.29
CA GLN A 109 -17.23 -8.21 15.01
C GLN A 109 -15.81 -8.32 15.57
N ALA A 110 -15.13 -9.49 15.45
CA ALA A 110 -13.83 -9.70 16.09
C ALA A 110 -12.77 -8.65 15.70
N SER A 111 -12.72 -8.29 14.42
CA SER A 111 -11.75 -7.29 13.92
C SER A 111 -12.03 -5.90 14.45
N ASN A 112 -13.32 -5.51 14.55
CA ASN A 112 -13.74 -4.23 15.08
C ASN A 112 -13.41 -4.13 16.57
N ALA A 113 -13.84 -5.10 17.38
CA ALA A 113 -13.60 -5.12 18.82
C ALA A 113 -12.10 -5.09 19.17
N TRP A 114 -11.27 -5.85 18.42
CA TRP A 114 -9.82 -5.78 18.58
C TRP A 114 -9.25 -4.41 18.22
N ASN A 115 -9.71 -3.79 17.14
CA ASN A 115 -9.26 -2.46 16.76
C ASN A 115 -9.60 -1.41 17.82
N GLU A 116 -10.76 -1.50 18.45
CA GLU A 116 -11.16 -0.63 19.56
C GLU A 116 -10.27 -0.86 20.78
N GLU A 117 -10.09 -2.11 21.20
CA GLU A 117 -9.26 -2.47 22.37
C GLU A 117 -7.83 -1.91 22.24
N ILE A 118 -7.17 -2.19 21.10
CA ILE A 118 -5.79 -1.72 20.91
C ILE A 118 -5.70 -0.21 20.73
N SER A 119 -6.74 0.43 20.15
CA SER A 119 -6.81 1.90 20.01
C SER A 119 -6.95 2.58 21.37
N GLN A 120 -7.77 2.02 22.27
CA GLN A 120 -7.90 2.52 23.64
C GLN A 120 -6.58 2.36 24.41
N PHE A 121 -5.91 1.22 24.26
CA PHE A 121 -4.60 1.03 24.87
C PHE A 121 -3.58 2.06 24.37
N PHE A 122 -3.47 2.29 23.06
CA PHE A 122 -2.56 3.32 22.54
C PHE A 122 -2.89 4.71 23.06
N LYS A 123 -4.19 5.05 23.17
CA LYS A 123 -4.63 6.33 23.77
C LYS A 123 -4.18 6.46 25.22
N LEU A 124 -4.30 5.40 26.04
CA LEU A 124 -3.87 5.38 27.45
C LEU A 124 -2.36 5.61 27.61
N ILE A 125 -1.55 5.15 26.69
CA ILE A 125 -0.09 5.36 26.71
C ILE A 125 0.35 6.54 25.83
N HIS A 126 -0.56 7.51 25.63
CA HIS A 126 -0.33 8.80 24.98
C HIS A 126 0.04 8.77 23.50
N PHE A 127 -0.35 7.74 22.77
CA PHE A 127 -0.33 7.79 21.31
C PHE A 127 -1.57 8.51 20.77
N LYS A 128 -1.37 9.30 19.73
CA LYS A 128 -2.43 9.88 18.90
C LYS A 128 -2.60 9.04 17.64
N ARG A 129 -3.83 8.79 17.27
CA ARG A 129 -4.21 8.08 16.05
C ARG A 129 -4.25 9.06 14.89
N CYS A 130 -3.59 8.75 13.76
CA CYS A 130 -3.67 9.59 12.56
C CYS A 130 -5.08 9.54 11.94
N LEU A 131 -5.50 10.68 11.37
CA LEU A 131 -6.81 10.79 10.69
C LEU A 131 -6.74 10.28 9.24
N SER A 132 -5.62 10.54 8.56
CA SER A 132 -5.41 10.11 7.17
C SER A 132 -5.28 8.59 7.01
N ASP A 133 -4.67 7.91 7.99
CA ASP A 133 -4.68 6.45 8.11
C ASP A 133 -4.81 6.05 9.59
N THR A 134 -5.98 5.59 9.96
CA THR A 134 -6.32 5.27 11.35
C THR A 134 -5.62 4.02 11.90
N CYS A 135 -4.76 3.37 11.12
CA CYS A 135 -3.86 2.30 11.56
C CYS A 135 -2.45 2.80 11.91
N ILE A 136 -2.21 4.12 11.83
CA ILE A 136 -0.96 4.74 12.26
C ILE A 136 -1.18 5.50 13.56
N TYR A 137 -0.31 5.24 14.52
CA TYR A 137 -0.31 5.86 15.85
C TYR A 137 1.03 6.55 16.08
N VAL A 138 1.00 7.75 16.64
CA VAL A 138 2.18 8.61 16.84
C VAL A 138 2.23 9.09 18.27
N ARG A 139 3.41 9.00 18.88
CA ARG A 139 3.71 9.59 20.18
C ARG A 139 4.91 10.52 20.05
N VAL A 140 4.76 11.77 20.53
CA VAL A 140 5.88 12.68 20.70
C VAL A 140 6.63 12.30 21.97
N LEU A 141 7.93 12.05 21.84
CA LEU A 141 8.79 11.65 22.94
C LEU A 141 9.31 12.88 23.70
N PRO A 142 9.86 12.72 24.92
CA PRO A 142 10.46 13.82 25.67
C PRO A 142 11.58 14.55 24.91
N SER A 143 12.24 13.86 23.98
CA SER A 143 13.25 14.42 23.08
C SER A 143 12.67 15.34 21.99
N GLY A 144 11.33 15.42 21.84
CA GLY A 144 10.65 16.08 20.72
C GLY A 144 10.58 15.22 19.46
N ARG A 145 11.26 14.07 19.40
CA ARG A 145 11.18 13.13 18.27
C ARG A 145 9.95 12.22 18.38
N LEU A 146 9.71 11.41 17.34
CA LEU A 146 8.50 10.61 17.22
C LEU A 146 8.78 9.12 17.42
N LEU A 147 7.87 8.46 18.12
CA LEU A 147 7.69 7.02 18.10
C LEU A 147 6.40 6.73 17.31
N ILE A 148 6.54 6.02 16.19
CA ILE A 148 5.45 5.75 15.24
C ILE A 148 5.16 4.26 15.22
N VAL A 149 3.88 3.89 15.34
CA VAL A 149 3.41 2.50 15.23
C VAL A 149 2.46 2.41 14.06
N ALA A 150 2.77 1.54 13.10
CA ALA A 150 1.87 1.13 12.03
C ALA A 150 1.32 -0.27 12.34
N LEU A 151 0.00 -0.37 12.53
CA LEU A 151 -0.70 -1.57 12.95
C LEU A 151 -1.43 -2.23 11.77
N PHE A 152 -1.15 -3.50 11.51
CA PHE A 152 -1.93 -4.32 10.59
C PHE A 152 -2.48 -5.55 11.32
N VAL A 153 -3.67 -5.44 11.89
CA VAL A 153 -4.35 -6.46 12.70
C VAL A 153 -3.51 -6.89 13.90
N ASP A 154 -2.65 -7.90 13.74
CA ASP A 154 -1.75 -8.47 14.74
C ASP A 154 -0.27 -8.08 14.56
N ASP A 155 0.10 -7.59 13.36
CA ASP A 155 1.46 -7.16 13.02
C ASP A 155 1.68 -5.66 13.32
N LEU A 156 2.73 -5.33 14.06
CA LEU A 156 3.15 -3.95 14.35
C LEU A 156 4.52 -3.67 13.74
N LEU A 157 4.60 -2.61 12.93
CA LEU A 157 5.87 -2.01 12.53
C LEU A 157 6.08 -0.73 13.34
N ILE A 158 7.17 -0.66 14.10
CA ILE A 158 7.51 0.45 14.97
C ILE A 158 8.72 1.17 14.39
N ALA A 159 8.59 2.48 14.17
CA ALA A 159 9.68 3.33 13.67
C ALA A 159 10.05 4.39 14.72
N TYR A 160 11.35 4.56 14.96
CA TYR A 160 11.88 5.49 15.94
C TYR A 160 13.33 5.88 15.62
N ASP A 161 13.78 7.03 16.13
CA ASP A 161 15.19 7.43 16.05
C ASP A 161 16.02 6.58 17.03
N ARG A 162 17.18 6.07 16.61
CA ARG A 162 18.08 5.27 17.44
C ARG A 162 18.47 5.97 18.76
N LYS A 163 18.49 7.29 18.76
CA LYS A 163 18.76 8.08 19.98
C LYS A 163 17.66 7.94 21.04
N ASP A 164 16.49 7.42 20.68
CA ASP A 164 15.34 7.19 21.56
C ASP A 164 15.09 5.70 21.85
N GLU A 165 16.11 4.86 21.72
CA GLU A 165 16.04 3.41 21.98
C GLU A 165 15.46 3.12 23.38
N GLU A 166 15.84 3.91 24.39
CA GLU A 166 15.31 3.74 25.76
C GLU A 166 13.79 3.96 25.83
N GLU A 167 13.26 4.95 25.13
CA GLU A 167 11.82 5.21 25.09
C GLU A 167 11.06 4.10 24.31
N PHE A 168 11.67 3.57 23.26
CA PHE A 168 11.14 2.40 22.56
C PHE A 168 11.11 1.17 23.49
N LEU A 169 12.17 0.92 24.26
CA LEU A 169 12.20 -0.20 25.22
C LEU A 169 11.15 -0.05 26.32
N LYS A 170 10.92 1.17 26.85
CA LYS A 170 9.82 1.46 27.79
C LYS A 170 8.45 1.12 27.17
N PHE A 171 8.21 1.57 25.94
CA PHE A 171 6.99 1.21 25.20
C PHE A 171 6.85 -0.31 25.08
N LYS A 172 7.88 -0.99 24.62
CA LYS A 172 7.91 -2.44 24.43
C LYS A 172 7.56 -3.20 25.71
N ILE A 173 8.14 -2.82 26.85
CA ILE A 173 7.85 -3.44 28.16
C ILE A 173 6.39 -3.25 28.53
N ILE A 174 5.83 -2.05 28.38
CA ILE A 174 4.42 -1.76 28.70
C ILE A 174 3.50 -2.59 27.79
N PHE A 175 3.81 -2.65 26.49
CA PHE A 175 3.02 -3.37 25.50
C PHE A 175 3.03 -4.90 25.76
N MET A 176 4.20 -5.47 26.06
CA MET A 176 4.35 -6.90 26.38
C MET A 176 3.76 -7.30 27.75
N ARG A 177 3.59 -6.35 28.68
CA ARG A 177 2.85 -6.58 29.93
C ARG A 177 1.34 -6.70 29.71
N LYS A 178 0.81 -5.97 28.75
CA LYS A 178 -0.64 -5.97 28.43
C LYS A 178 -1.03 -7.12 27.51
N TYR A 179 -0.22 -7.41 26.50
CA TYR A 179 -0.53 -8.39 25.45
C TYR A 179 0.57 -9.46 25.37
N SER A 180 0.15 -10.69 25.00
CA SER A 180 1.11 -11.72 24.59
C SER A 180 1.67 -11.36 23.21
N VAL A 181 2.95 -11.00 23.16
CA VAL A 181 3.59 -10.47 21.96
C VAL A 181 4.84 -11.28 21.64
N ARG A 182 5.02 -11.60 20.37
CA ARG A 182 6.27 -12.11 19.84
C ARG A 182 7.09 -10.94 19.31
N ASP A 183 8.23 -10.69 19.92
CA ASP A 183 9.22 -9.75 19.38
C ASP A 183 9.97 -10.42 18.22
N LEU A 184 9.91 -9.82 17.06
CA LEU A 184 10.58 -10.29 15.83
C LEU A 184 11.88 -9.53 15.54
N GLY A 185 12.25 -8.59 16.44
CA GLY A 185 13.45 -7.77 16.30
C GLY A 185 13.35 -6.75 15.18
N ASN A 186 14.45 -6.55 14.46
CA ASN A 186 14.47 -5.66 13.29
C ASN A 186 13.55 -6.16 12.19
N ALA A 187 12.76 -5.25 11.60
CA ALA A 187 11.81 -5.58 10.55
C ALA A 187 12.51 -6.10 9.29
N GLN A 188 12.39 -7.39 9.03
CA GLN A 188 12.88 -8.06 7.82
C GLN A 188 11.75 -8.44 6.87
N TRP A 189 10.56 -8.58 7.39
CA TRP A 189 9.36 -8.96 6.65
C TRP A 189 8.15 -8.19 7.19
N MET A 190 7.30 -7.71 6.28
CA MET A 190 6.00 -7.14 6.63
C MET A 190 5.01 -7.42 5.50
N LEU A 191 3.84 -7.97 5.84
CA LEU A 191 2.79 -8.27 4.87
C LEU A 191 3.28 -9.04 3.64
N GLY A 192 4.16 -10.04 3.82
CA GLY A 192 4.70 -10.85 2.73
C GLY A 192 5.73 -10.14 1.83
N MET A 193 6.15 -8.94 2.17
CA MET A 193 7.25 -8.21 1.54
C MET A 193 8.52 -8.38 2.37
N ARG A 194 9.64 -8.65 1.72
CA ARG A 194 10.95 -8.63 2.36
C ARG A 194 11.42 -7.18 2.46
N ILE A 195 11.94 -6.82 3.63
CA ILE A 195 12.54 -5.52 3.93
C ILE A 195 14.04 -5.74 4.08
N SER A 196 14.83 -5.18 3.18
CA SER A 196 16.30 -5.24 3.22
C SER A 196 16.84 -3.83 3.44
N ARG A 197 17.74 -3.67 4.40
CA ARG A 197 18.28 -2.37 4.77
C ARG A 197 19.77 -2.30 4.53
N ASP A 198 20.21 -1.25 3.83
CA ASP A 198 21.60 -0.87 3.69
C ASP A 198 21.86 0.38 4.53
N ARG A 199 22.63 0.20 5.62
CA ARG A 199 22.97 1.29 6.56
C ARG A 199 24.04 2.22 6.02
N VAL A 200 24.91 1.73 5.13
CA VAL A 200 25.98 2.52 4.53
C VAL A 200 25.40 3.52 3.54
N ASN A 201 24.52 3.03 2.67
CA ASN A 201 23.87 3.85 1.65
C ASN A 201 22.56 4.50 2.14
N LEU A 202 22.21 4.33 3.43
CA LEU A 202 20.97 4.84 4.04
C LEU A 202 19.73 4.48 3.20
N SER A 203 19.66 3.23 2.74
CA SER A 203 18.57 2.78 1.88
C SER A 203 17.81 1.60 2.46
N ILE A 204 16.53 1.51 2.08
CA ILE A 204 15.64 0.38 2.37
C ILE A 204 15.08 -0.11 1.05
N ASN A 205 15.25 -1.39 0.77
CA ASN A 205 14.65 -2.06 -0.38
C ASN A 205 13.51 -2.97 0.09
N ILE A 206 12.39 -2.97 -0.65
CA ILE A 206 11.28 -3.90 -0.43
C ILE A 206 10.99 -4.71 -1.69
N ASP A 207 10.92 -6.02 -1.54
CA ASP A 207 10.66 -6.95 -2.64
C ASP A 207 9.76 -8.12 -2.25
N GLN A 208 9.31 -8.86 -3.25
CA GLN A 208 8.47 -10.04 -3.10
C GLN A 208 9.08 -11.30 -3.75
N GLN A 209 10.40 -11.43 -3.77
CA GLN A 209 11.08 -12.53 -4.43
C GLN A 209 10.53 -13.90 -4.02
N THR A 210 10.39 -14.15 -2.71
CA THR A 210 9.83 -15.41 -2.19
C THR A 210 8.41 -15.66 -2.65
N TYR A 211 7.56 -14.63 -2.69
CA TYR A 211 6.18 -14.73 -3.15
C TYR A 211 6.12 -15.06 -4.65
N ILE A 212 6.93 -14.40 -5.47
CA ILE A 212 7.00 -14.63 -6.91
C ILE A 212 7.46 -16.07 -7.21
N HIS A 213 8.43 -16.59 -6.46
CA HIS A 213 8.87 -17.98 -6.61
C HIS A 213 7.76 -18.98 -6.22
N LYS A 214 7.04 -18.73 -5.11
CA LYS A 214 5.88 -19.56 -4.71
C LYS A 214 4.78 -19.55 -5.77
N MET A 215 4.49 -18.39 -6.34
CA MET A 215 3.53 -18.24 -7.44
C MET A 215 3.99 -19.01 -8.67
N GLY A 216 5.29 -18.96 -9.02
CA GLY A 216 5.86 -19.78 -10.09
C GLY A 216 5.61 -21.28 -9.90
N LYS A 217 5.80 -21.80 -8.69
CA LYS A 217 5.51 -23.20 -8.32
C LYS A 217 4.03 -23.52 -8.42
N GLN A 218 3.18 -22.66 -7.84
CA GLN A 218 1.73 -22.85 -7.80
C GLN A 218 1.11 -22.99 -9.20
N PHE A 219 1.61 -22.22 -10.18
CA PHE A 219 1.10 -22.20 -11.54
C PHE A 219 1.95 -23.03 -12.52
N GLN A 220 2.85 -23.90 -12.03
CA GLN A 220 3.71 -24.78 -12.83
C GLN A 220 4.54 -24.02 -13.87
N MET A 221 5.05 -22.87 -13.47
CA MET A 221 5.85 -21.98 -14.31
C MET A 221 7.25 -21.75 -13.72
N GLU A 222 7.87 -22.79 -13.15
CA GLU A 222 9.18 -22.69 -12.53
C GLU A 222 10.30 -22.54 -13.57
N GLN A 223 10.19 -23.25 -14.68
CA GLN A 223 11.13 -23.20 -15.79
C GLN A 223 10.48 -22.51 -16.99
N VAL A 224 10.54 -21.18 -17.04
CA VAL A 224 10.01 -20.40 -18.14
C VAL A 224 11.07 -19.48 -18.71
N ASN A 225 11.08 -19.31 -20.01
CA ASN A 225 11.99 -18.38 -20.68
C ASN A 225 11.73 -16.93 -20.20
N PRO A 226 12.78 -16.19 -19.80
CA PRO A 226 12.65 -14.81 -19.36
C PRO A 226 12.12 -13.92 -20.49
N ILE A 227 11.41 -12.86 -20.11
CA ILE A 227 10.91 -11.84 -21.03
C ILE A 227 11.15 -10.45 -20.43
N PRO A 228 11.43 -9.43 -21.28
CA PRO A 228 11.86 -8.11 -20.80
C PRO A 228 10.70 -7.21 -20.36
N THR A 229 9.45 -7.46 -20.82
CA THR A 229 8.28 -6.60 -20.53
C THR A 229 7.08 -7.43 -20.10
N PRO A 230 6.23 -6.93 -19.18
CA PRO A 230 5.08 -7.68 -18.68
C PRO A 230 3.92 -7.79 -19.67
N GLN A 231 3.89 -6.96 -20.71
CA GLN A 231 2.82 -6.92 -21.69
C GLN A 231 3.37 -6.71 -23.11
N GLU A 232 2.57 -7.09 -24.08
CA GLU A 232 2.80 -6.80 -25.49
C GLU A 232 2.13 -5.47 -25.87
N ILE A 233 2.56 -4.88 -26.99
CA ILE A 233 1.94 -3.66 -27.52
C ILE A 233 0.48 -3.91 -27.93
N MET A 234 0.17 -5.15 -28.30
CA MET A 234 -1.19 -5.54 -28.69
C MET A 234 -2.16 -5.49 -27.49
N LYS A 235 -3.27 -4.79 -27.66
CA LYS A 235 -4.30 -4.62 -26.63
C LYS A 235 -5.22 -5.84 -26.55
N LEU A 236 -5.70 -6.12 -25.34
CA LEU A 236 -6.72 -7.14 -25.06
C LEU A 236 -8.11 -6.54 -25.23
N SER A 237 -9.07 -7.37 -25.68
CA SER A 237 -10.47 -6.95 -25.88
C SER A 237 -11.46 -8.09 -25.60
N LYS A 238 -12.75 -7.77 -25.55
CA LYS A 238 -13.82 -8.76 -25.47
C LYS A 238 -13.87 -9.70 -26.70
N MET A 239 -13.34 -9.27 -27.83
CA MET A 239 -13.24 -10.12 -29.05
C MET A 239 -12.30 -11.31 -28.82
N ASP A 240 -11.43 -11.25 -27.82
CA ASP A 240 -10.51 -12.33 -27.42
C ASP A 240 -11.15 -13.33 -26.44
N GLN A 241 -12.45 -13.16 -26.09
CA GLN A 241 -13.22 -14.09 -25.27
C GLN A 241 -13.56 -15.37 -26.04
N PRO A 242 -13.91 -16.49 -25.38
CA PRO A 242 -14.26 -17.73 -26.07
C PRO A 242 -15.45 -17.56 -27.02
N GLN A 243 -15.26 -17.95 -28.25
CA GLN A 243 -16.30 -17.87 -29.30
C GLN A 243 -17.10 -19.17 -29.46
N SER A 244 -16.61 -20.26 -28.88
CA SER A 244 -17.25 -21.57 -28.90
C SER A 244 -17.36 -22.18 -27.51
N GLU A 245 -18.28 -23.12 -27.32
CA GLU A 245 -18.43 -23.87 -26.08
C GLU A 245 -17.19 -24.72 -25.77
N THR A 246 -16.51 -25.20 -26.78
CA THR A 246 -15.26 -25.96 -26.66
C THR A 246 -14.16 -25.09 -26.08
N GLU A 247 -13.97 -23.86 -26.58
CA GLU A 247 -12.99 -22.90 -26.03
C GLU A 247 -13.33 -22.50 -24.59
N ARG A 248 -14.64 -22.35 -24.29
CA ARG A 248 -15.10 -22.02 -22.94
C ARG A 248 -14.78 -23.13 -21.94
N LYS A 249 -15.02 -24.39 -22.31
CA LYS A 249 -14.66 -25.56 -21.50
C LYS A 249 -13.14 -25.67 -21.29
N GLU A 250 -12.34 -25.44 -22.34
CA GLU A 250 -10.89 -25.41 -22.23
C GLU A 250 -10.43 -24.31 -21.22
N MET A 251 -11.04 -23.14 -21.28
CA MET A 251 -10.68 -22.04 -20.37
C MET A 251 -11.12 -22.28 -18.92
N GLN A 252 -12.23 -22.99 -18.68
CA GLN A 252 -12.67 -23.36 -17.33
C GLN A 252 -11.65 -24.23 -16.58
N SER A 253 -10.85 -25.03 -17.30
CA SER A 253 -9.78 -25.83 -16.71
C SER A 253 -8.56 -24.99 -16.26
N LYS A 254 -8.45 -23.73 -16.70
CA LYS A 254 -7.31 -22.84 -16.41
C LYS A 254 -7.60 -21.95 -15.20
N PRO A 255 -6.70 -21.87 -14.22
CA PRO A 255 -6.91 -21.08 -13.00
C PRO A 255 -6.67 -19.57 -13.25
N TYR A 256 -7.37 -18.98 -14.23
CA TYR A 256 -7.15 -17.59 -14.64
C TYR A 256 -7.38 -16.58 -13.51
N GLN A 257 -8.52 -16.70 -12.82
CA GLN A 257 -8.88 -15.79 -11.74
C GLN A 257 -7.87 -15.86 -10.58
N SER A 258 -7.43 -17.09 -10.23
CA SER A 258 -6.41 -17.29 -9.19
C SER A 258 -5.07 -16.68 -9.59
N LEU A 259 -4.65 -16.82 -10.86
CA LEU A 259 -3.41 -16.21 -11.34
C LEU A 259 -3.50 -14.69 -11.32
N VAL A 260 -4.56 -14.10 -11.87
CA VAL A 260 -4.75 -12.64 -11.89
C VAL A 260 -4.82 -12.09 -10.46
N GLY A 261 -5.50 -12.77 -9.53
CA GLY A 261 -5.53 -12.39 -8.11
C GLY A 261 -4.14 -12.39 -7.46
N ALA A 262 -3.31 -13.40 -7.74
CA ALA A 262 -1.93 -13.47 -7.26
C ALA A 262 -1.06 -12.37 -7.87
N LEU A 263 -1.21 -12.09 -9.16
CA LEU A 263 -0.52 -10.98 -9.85
C LEU A 263 -0.94 -9.62 -9.30
N LEU A 264 -2.23 -9.44 -8.99
CA LEU A 264 -2.77 -8.21 -8.40
C LEU A 264 -2.09 -7.90 -7.06
N TYR A 265 -1.92 -8.91 -6.20
CA TYR A 265 -1.20 -8.70 -4.95
C TYR A 265 0.23 -8.20 -5.16
N SER A 266 0.99 -8.76 -6.11
CA SER A 266 2.33 -8.25 -6.45
C SER A 266 2.27 -6.81 -6.97
N SER A 267 1.31 -6.51 -7.84
CA SER A 267 1.18 -5.19 -8.48
C SER A 267 0.85 -4.05 -7.50
N ILE A 268 0.13 -4.32 -6.41
CA ILE A 268 -0.22 -3.31 -5.40
C ILE A 268 0.80 -3.23 -4.25
N SER A 269 1.64 -4.26 -4.06
CA SER A 269 2.59 -4.32 -2.95
C SER A 269 3.95 -3.70 -3.29
N THR A 270 4.67 -4.27 -4.27
CA THR A 270 6.07 -3.87 -4.59
C THR A 270 6.37 -3.73 -6.07
N ARG A 271 5.42 -4.06 -6.97
CA ARG A 271 5.66 -4.15 -8.42
C ARG A 271 4.74 -3.21 -9.22
N PRO A 272 4.95 -1.86 -9.11
CA PRO A 272 4.20 -0.89 -9.93
C PRO A 272 4.41 -1.10 -11.43
N ASP A 273 5.53 -1.65 -11.83
CA ASP A 273 5.90 -1.94 -13.22
C ASP A 273 4.99 -2.96 -13.93
N VAL A 274 4.23 -3.76 -13.19
CA VAL A 274 3.22 -4.68 -13.77
C VAL A 274 1.78 -4.21 -13.58
N ALA A 275 1.54 -3.08 -12.90
CA ALA A 275 0.19 -2.68 -12.51
C ALA A 275 -0.74 -2.46 -13.71
N HIS A 276 -0.27 -1.84 -14.80
CA HIS A 276 -1.08 -1.68 -16.00
C HIS A 276 -1.41 -3.03 -16.66
N ALA A 277 -0.43 -3.91 -16.82
CA ALA A 277 -0.64 -5.23 -17.42
C ALA A 277 -1.65 -6.07 -16.61
N VAL A 278 -1.55 -6.05 -15.28
CA VAL A 278 -2.48 -6.75 -14.39
C VAL A 278 -3.89 -6.13 -14.47
N ASN A 279 -4.00 -4.79 -14.48
CA ASN A 279 -5.28 -4.12 -14.67
C ASN A 279 -5.96 -4.52 -16.00
N MET A 280 -5.19 -4.62 -17.09
CA MET A 280 -5.72 -5.08 -18.37
C MET A 280 -6.27 -6.51 -18.28
N CYS A 281 -5.54 -7.46 -17.68
CA CYS A 281 -6.01 -8.83 -17.48
C CYS A 281 -7.25 -8.90 -16.56
N SER A 282 -7.30 -8.08 -15.49
CA SER A 282 -8.40 -8.10 -14.52
C SER A 282 -9.76 -7.75 -15.12
N ARG A 283 -9.79 -7.07 -16.27
CA ARG A 283 -11.04 -6.70 -16.98
C ARG A 283 -11.80 -7.91 -17.53
N PHE A 284 -11.15 -9.05 -17.68
CA PHE A 284 -11.68 -10.25 -18.31
C PHE A 284 -11.82 -11.44 -17.36
N MET A 285 -11.91 -11.20 -16.04
CA MET A 285 -11.98 -12.27 -15.05
C MET A 285 -13.25 -13.11 -15.13
N SER A 286 -14.37 -12.56 -15.61
CA SER A 286 -15.66 -13.26 -15.71
C SER A 286 -15.71 -14.25 -16.86
N ASP A 287 -15.09 -13.93 -18.01
CA ASP A 287 -15.11 -14.77 -19.20
C ASP A 287 -13.80 -14.61 -19.98
N PRO A 288 -12.67 -15.18 -19.48
CA PRO A 288 -11.38 -15.06 -20.13
C PRO A 288 -11.23 -16.00 -21.31
N GLY A 289 -10.56 -15.55 -22.39
CA GLY A 289 -10.15 -16.40 -23.50
C GLY A 289 -8.66 -16.75 -23.45
N ASN A 290 -8.21 -17.56 -24.42
CA ASN A 290 -6.84 -18.05 -24.51
C ASN A 290 -5.79 -16.92 -24.57
N LYS A 291 -6.10 -15.83 -25.26
CA LYS A 291 -5.22 -14.67 -25.35
C LYS A 291 -5.05 -13.96 -24.00
N HIS A 292 -6.16 -13.84 -23.23
CA HIS A 292 -6.11 -13.33 -21.85
C HIS A 292 -5.24 -14.21 -20.95
N TRP A 293 -5.37 -15.54 -21.05
CA TRP A 293 -4.53 -16.49 -20.32
C TRP A 293 -3.04 -16.38 -20.68
N LYS A 294 -2.71 -16.25 -21.96
CA LYS A 294 -1.33 -16.03 -22.41
C LYS A 294 -0.77 -14.73 -21.86
N ALA A 295 -1.58 -13.65 -21.84
CA ALA A 295 -1.18 -12.35 -21.26
C ALA A 295 -0.91 -12.44 -19.75
N ALA A 296 -1.77 -13.10 -18.98
CA ALA A 296 -1.54 -13.29 -17.54
C ALA A 296 -0.27 -14.13 -17.27
N LYS A 297 -0.05 -15.21 -18.03
CA LYS A 297 1.21 -15.99 -17.94
C LYS A 297 2.43 -15.16 -18.34
N ARG A 298 2.30 -14.24 -19.29
CA ARG A 298 3.38 -13.34 -19.68
C ARG A 298 3.82 -12.46 -18.49
N ILE A 299 2.89 -11.91 -17.72
CA ILE A 299 3.20 -11.14 -16.53
C ILE A 299 3.99 -11.98 -15.52
N LEU A 300 3.59 -13.23 -15.27
CA LEU A 300 4.30 -14.12 -14.36
C LEU A 300 5.73 -14.46 -14.88
N ARG A 301 5.89 -14.68 -16.17
CA ARG A 301 7.22 -14.89 -16.79
C ARG A 301 8.15 -13.69 -16.56
N TYR A 302 7.62 -12.47 -16.75
CA TYR A 302 8.33 -11.23 -16.49
C TYR A 302 8.69 -11.09 -15.01
N LEU A 303 7.76 -11.31 -14.10
CA LEU A 303 7.99 -11.26 -12.65
C LEU A 303 9.08 -12.26 -12.23
N LYS A 304 9.07 -13.47 -12.77
CA LYS A 304 10.12 -14.46 -12.49
C LYS A 304 11.49 -14.04 -12.99
N ALA A 305 11.56 -13.49 -14.18
CA ALA A 305 12.81 -12.97 -14.77
C ALA A 305 13.38 -11.77 -14.00
N THR A 306 12.55 -11.11 -13.22
CA THR A 306 12.85 -9.89 -12.45
C THR A 306 12.47 -10.02 -10.98
N SER A 307 12.52 -11.23 -10.43
CA SER A 307 12.08 -11.50 -9.07
C SER A 307 12.92 -10.82 -7.99
N ASP A 308 14.14 -10.44 -8.33
CA ASP A 308 15.11 -9.68 -7.52
C ASP A 308 14.89 -8.15 -7.57
N LEU A 309 13.99 -7.65 -8.41
CA LEU A 309 13.63 -6.23 -8.44
C LEU A 309 12.69 -5.88 -7.30
N GLY A 310 12.97 -4.76 -6.62
CA GLY A 310 12.18 -4.19 -5.56
C GLY A 310 12.10 -2.66 -5.65
N LEU A 311 11.21 -2.08 -4.83
CA LEU A 311 11.17 -0.64 -4.60
C LEU A 311 12.31 -0.27 -3.67
N ASN A 312 13.00 0.82 -3.99
CA ASN A 312 14.10 1.34 -3.20
C ASN A 312 13.73 2.70 -2.61
N TYR A 313 14.02 2.88 -1.32
CA TYR A 313 13.90 4.14 -0.59
C TYR A 313 15.26 4.49 -0.03
N GLY A 314 15.79 5.68 -0.31
CA GLY A 314 17.10 6.09 0.18
C GLY A 314 17.33 7.59 0.02
N LYS A 315 18.46 8.06 0.55
CA LYS A 315 18.82 9.47 0.53
C LYS A 315 19.14 10.00 -0.88
N TYR A 316 19.48 9.10 -1.80
CA TYR A 316 19.87 9.41 -3.17
C TYR A 316 19.28 8.40 -4.16
N MET A 317 18.04 8.57 -4.53
CA MET A 317 17.65 8.14 -5.86
C MET A 317 17.99 9.32 -6.78
N GLN A 318 19.18 9.29 -7.38
CA GLN A 318 19.52 10.21 -8.48
C GLN A 318 18.47 10.00 -9.58
N THR A 319 17.55 10.93 -9.71
CA THR A 319 16.94 11.18 -10.99
C THR A 319 18.07 11.70 -11.88
N SER A 320 18.64 10.81 -12.71
CA SER A 320 19.52 11.21 -13.81
C SER A 320 18.68 11.93 -14.85
N THR A 321 18.21 13.12 -14.51
CA THR A 321 17.81 14.13 -15.46
C THR A 321 19.05 14.97 -15.69
N THR A 322 19.83 14.58 -16.69
CA THR A 322 20.71 15.52 -17.38
C THR A 322 19.81 16.51 -18.12
N ASP A 323 19.26 17.45 -17.38
CA ASP A 323 18.83 18.76 -17.85
C ASP A 323 18.94 19.70 -16.65
N HIS A 324 20.03 20.43 -16.68
CA HIS A 324 20.39 21.65 -15.98
C HIS A 324 19.45 22.19 -14.92
N THR A 325 19.65 21.81 -13.67
CA THR A 325 19.75 22.71 -12.53
C THR A 325 20.57 22.02 -11.45
N ASN A 326 21.74 22.58 -11.16
CA ASN A 326 22.61 22.19 -10.04
C ASN A 326 21.82 22.30 -8.72
N PHE A 327 21.42 21.19 -8.15
CA PHE A 327 21.00 21.14 -6.75
C PHE A 327 22.10 20.53 -5.91
N ASN A 328 23.07 21.34 -5.51
CA ASN A 328 23.93 21.07 -4.39
C ASN A 328 23.16 21.42 -3.10
N TYR A 329 22.48 20.46 -2.50
CA TYR A 329 21.98 20.61 -1.15
C TYR A 329 22.99 20.03 -0.16
N TYR A 330 23.79 20.90 0.43
CA TYR A 330 24.53 20.60 1.65
C TYR A 330 23.54 20.62 2.83
N LEU A 331 23.38 19.49 3.51
CA LEU A 331 22.71 19.41 4.80
C LEU A 331 23.63 20.08 5.86
N GLN A 332 23.37 21.32 6.21
CA GLN A 332 23.79 21.86 7.49
C GLN A 332 22.77 21.44 8.56
N VAL A 333 23.18 20.50 9.40
CA VAL A 333 22.45 20.17 10.64
C VAL A 333 22.81 21.25 11.65
N THR A 334 21.93 22.22 11.83
CA THR A 334 22.02 23.13 12.98
C THR A 334 21.20 22.56 14.13
N GLU A 335 21.86 22.18 15.19
CA GLU A 335 21.24 21.84 16.47
C GLU A 335 20.63 23.10 17.10
N GLY A 336 19.32 23.17 17.11
CA GLY A 336 18.56 24.22 17.78
C GLY A 336 17.65 23.65 18.86
N ASN A 337 18.12 23.71 20.13
CA ASN A 337 17.32 23.39 21.31
C ASN A 337 16.15 24.36 21.47
N LYS A 338 14.89 23.90 21.28
CA LYS A 338 13.71 24.58 21.86
C LYS A 338 12.81 23.58 22.57
N ARG A 339 12.63 23.81 23.87
CA ARG A 339 11.69 23.07 24.73
C ARG A 339 10.24 23.30 24.26
N ILE A 340 9.52 22.22 24.00
CA ILE A 340 8.09 22.22 23.68
C ILE A 340 7.29 22.08 24.97
N ARG A 341 6.48 23.08 25.30
CA ARG A 341 5.46 22.98 26.37
C ARG A 341 4.15 22.46 25.74
N LEU A 342 3.65 21.35 26.26
CA LEU A 342 2.33 20.84 25.95
C LEU A 342 1.29 21.62 26.77
N SER A 343 0.36 22.31 26.11
CA SER A 343 -0.83 22.87 26.75
C SER A 343 -1.98 21.86 26.66
N HIS A 344 -2.61 21.57 27.79
CA HIS A 344 -3.85 20.81 27.86
C HIS A 344 -5.01 21.71 27.43
N GLY A 345 -5.83 21.25 26.49
CA GLY A 345 -7.10 21.88 26.15
C GLY A 345 -7.54 21.62 24.72
N GLU A 346 -8.74 20.99 24.60
CA GLU A 346 -9.61 20.88 23.43
C GLU A 346 -9.37 19.73 22.46
N GLU A 347 -10.31 18.80 22.51
CA GLU A 347 -10.56 17.74 21.56
C GLU A 347 -11.01 18.34 20.23
N ASN A 348 -10.30 18.02 19.14
CA ASN A 348 -10.63 18.12 17.71
C ASN A 348 -9.68 18.87 16.77
N GLN A 349 -8.44 19.17 17.17
CA GLN A 349 -7.44 19.59 16.20
C GLN A 349 -6.15 18.78 16.37
N PHE A 350 -5.75 18.06 15.32
CA PHE A 350 -4.48 17.34 15.25
C PHE A 350 -3.36 18.37 15.02
N GLU A 351 -3.02 19.15 16.04
CA GLU A 351 -1.83 20.01 16.04
C GLU A 351 -0.71 19.35 16.83
N LEU A 352 0.27 18.80 16.13
CA LEU A 352 1.59 18.58 16.70
C LEU A 352 2.28 19.94 16.79
N LYS A 353 2.29 20.57 17.98
CA LYS A 353 3.09 21.78 18.23
C LYS A 353 4.57 21.39 18.31
N GLY A 354 5.21 21.30 17.15
CA GLY A 354 6.65 21.09 17.02
C GLY A 354 7.03 21.19 15.56
N ARG A 355 7.69 22.28 15.18
CA ARG A 355 8.28 22.44 13.85
C ARG A 355 9.54 21.59 13.79
N ILE A 356 9.55 20.52 13.01
CA ILE A 356 10.78 19.87 12.61
C ILE A 356 11.30 20.67 11.42
N GLU A 357 12.19 21.62 11.68
CA GLU A 357 12.82 22.43 10.63
C GLU A 357 13.77 21.56 9.81
N GLY A 358 13.81 21.80 8.49
CA GLY A 358 14.75 21.19 7.56
C GLY A 358 14.40 19.74 7.23
N THR A 359 13.46 19.53 6.34
CA THR A 359 12.89 18.20 6.14
C THR A 359 13.71 17.27 5.26
N GLY A 360 14.45 17.75 4.28
CA GLY A 360 15.11 16.87 3.31
C GLY A 360 14.19 15.80 2.71
N ILE A 361 12.86 16.03 2.75
CA ILE A 361 11.83 15.14 2.22
C ILE A 361 11.14 15.89 1.09
N GLU A 362 11.37 15.43 -0.12
CA GLU A 362 10.72 15.91 -1.33
C GLU A 362 9.54 14.98 -1.67
N LEU A 363 8.32 15.52 -1.67
CA LEU A 363 7.13 14.87 -2.18
C LEU A 363 6.89 15.33 -3.61
N SER A 364 6.71 14.39 -4.53
CA SER A 364 6.41 14.68 -5.92
C SER A 364 5.42 13.68 -6.52
N GLY A 365 4.73 14.07 -7.60
CA GLY A 365 3.78 13.23 -8.31
C GLY A 365 3.99 13.27 -9.82
N TYR A 366 3.61 12.18 -10.49
CA TYR A 366 3.63 12.03 -11.95
C TYR A 366 2.26 11.53 -12.38
N CYS A 367 1.68 12.13 -13.43
CA CYS A 367 0.41 11.69 -13.98
C CYS A 367 0.45 11.61 -15.50
N ASP A 368 -0.28 10.63 -16.05
CA ASP A 368 -0.44 10.38 -17.48
C ASP A 368 -1.79 9.73 -17.76
N SER A 369 -2.26 9.80 -18.99
CA SER A 369 -3.41 9.04 -19.46
C SER A 369 -3.21 8.49 -20.87
N ASP A 370 -3.76 7.29 -21.16
CA ASP A 370 -3.94 6.85 -22.53
C ASP A 370 -5.33 7.28 -23.02
N TRP A 371 -5.40 8.12 -24.02
CA TRP A 371 -6.69 8.59 -24.55
C TRP A 371 -7.39 7.50 -25.36
N GLY A 372 -8.60 7.12 -24.91
CA GLY A 372 -9.46 6.18 -25.61
C GLY A 372 -8.87 4.78 -25.77
N GLY A 373 -7.91 4.38 -24.92
CA GLY A 373 -7.10 3.18 -25.07
C GLY A 373 -7.84 1.85 -24.90
N CYS A 374 -9.00 1.84 -24.27
CA CYS A 374 -9.83 0.64 -24.16
C CYS A 374 -10.58 0.37 -25.47
N LEU A 375 -10.28 -0.76 -26.13
CA LEU A 375 -10.91 -1.12 -27.42
C LEU A 375 -12.43 -1.32 -27.29
N ASP A 376 -12.89 -1.89 -26.16
CA ASP A 376 -14.29 -2.24 -25.96
C ASP A 376 -15.18 -1.06 -25.56
N THR A 377 -14.63 -0.08 -24.84
CA THR A 377 -15.44 1.00 -24.23
C THR A 377 -14.97 2.40 -24.61
N ARG A 378 -13.86 2.53 -25.31
CA ARG A 378 -13.18 3.80 -25.66
C ARG A 378 -12.85 4.69 -24.45
N ARG A 379 -12.86 4.13 -23.22
CA ARG A 379 -12.44 4.83 -22.01
C ARG A 379 -10.93 4.85 -21.90
N SER A 380 -10.40 5.94 -21.42
CA SER A 380 -8.98 6.14 -21.15
C SER A 380 -8.53 5.40 -19.88
N THR A 381 -7.23 5.21 -19.71
CA THR A 381 -6.63 4.71 -18.47
C THR A 381 -5.90 5.86 -17.79
N THR A 382 -6.26 6.14 -16.56
CA THR A 382 -5.52 7.05 -15.66
C THR A 382 -4.34 6.33 -15.05
N GLY A 383 -3.16 6.93 -15.13
CA GLY A 383 -1.95 6.50 -14.44
C GLY A 383 -1.38 7.60 -13.57
N TYR A 384 -0.95 7.24 -12.36
CA TYR A 384 -0.12 8.13 -11.55
C TYR A 384 0.91 7.37 -10.72
N MET A 385 1.98 8.06 -10.35
CA MET A 385 2.98 7.61 -9.38
C MET A 385 3.32 8.76 -8.44
N ILE A 386 3.34 8.49 -7.13
CA ILE A 386 3.69 9.43 -6.08
C ILE A 386 4.99 8.97 -5.43
N CYS A 387 5.93 9.90 -5.29
CA CYS A 387 7.29 9.63 -4.84
C CYS A 387 7.65 10.45 -3.59
N ILE A 388 8.47 9.85 -2.73
CA ILE A 388 9.24 10.55 -1.69
C ILE A 388 10.71 10.36 -1.98
N ASN A 389 11.46 11.45 -2.15
CA ASN A 389 12.88 11.45 -2.51
C ASN A 389 13.17 10.52 -3.71
N GLY A 390 12.31 10.54 -4.73
CA GLY A 390 12.38 9.67 -5.92
C GLY A 390 11.90 8.23 -5.72
N GLY A 391 11.70 7.75 -4.48
CA GLY A 391 11.15 6.42 -4.20
C GLY A 391 9.62 6.38 -4.31
N VAL A 392 9.08 5.48 -5.13
CA VAL A 392 7.64 5.37 -5.38
C VAL A 392 6.91 4.76 -4.17
N ILE A 393 6.00 5.52 -3.55
CA ILE A 393 5.21 5.09 -2.38
C ILE A 393 3.76 4.76 -2.74
N SER A 394 3.20 5.41 -3.77
CA SER A 394 1.84 5.15 -4.24
C SER A 394 1.76 5.21 -5.76
N TRP A 395 0.90 4.39 -6.36
CA TRP A 395 0.64 4.35 -7.80
C TRP A 395 -0.76 3.84 -8.10
N SER A 396 -1.22 4.13 -9.29
CA SER A 396 -2.48 3.60 -9.81
C SER A 396 -2.43 3.44 -11.32
N SER A 397 -3.04 2.38 -11.79
CA SER A 397 -3.45 2.20 -13.18
C SER A 397 -4.92 1.86 -13.18
N LYS A 398 -5.79 2.78 -13.63
CA LYS A 398 -7.24 2.60 -13.52
C LYS A 398 -7.97 3.15 -14.74
N ARG A 399 -8.89 2.35 -15.31
CA ARG A 399 -9.77 2.82 -16.37
C ARG A 399 -10.67 3.95 -15.87
N GLN A 400 -10.78 5.03 -16.65
CA GLN A 400 -11.64 6.18 -16.35
C GLN A 400 -13.14 5.77 -16.34
N PRO A 401 -13.96 6.39 -15.51
CA PRO A 401 -15.39 6.07 -15.40
C PRO A 401 -16.21 6.55 -16.61
N THR A 402 -15.71 7.55 -17.34
CA THR A 402 -16.34 8.17 -18.51
C THR A 402 -15.42 8.08 -19.74
N VAL A 403 -15.96 8.30 -20.93
CA VAL A 403 -15.17 8.49 -22.16
C VAL A 403 -14.75 9.95 -22.22
N ALA A 404 -13.44 10.21 -22.29
CA ALA A 404 -12.91 11.55 -22.48
C ALA A 404 -13.07 11.97 -23.95
N LEU A 405 -13.56 13.18 -24.19
CA LEU A 405 -13.82 13.71 -25.54
C LEU A 405 -12.54 14.23 -26.23
N SER A 406 -11.48 14.45 -25.45
CA SER A 406 -10.17 14.85 -25.93
C SER A 406 -9.04 14.24 -25.10
N SER A 407 -7.81 14.24 -25.63
CA SER A 407 -6.61 13.86 -24.89
C SER A 407 -6.39 14.77 -23.69
N ALA A 408 -6.59 16.08 -23.84
CA ALA A 408 -6.46 17.04 -22.74
C ALA A 408 -7.43 16.74 -21.58
N GLU A 409 -8.65 16.33 -21.88
CA GLU A 409 -9.62 15.92 -20.87
C GLU A 409 -9.18 14.66 -20.14
N ALA A 410 -8.72 13.63 -20.86
CA ALA A 410 -8.20 12.42 -20.25
C ALA A 410 -7.01 12.70 -19.33
N GLU A 411 -6.07 13.53 -19.76
CA GLU A 411 -4.93 13.99 -18.98
C GLU A 411 -5.36 14.77 -17.72
N TYR A 412 -6.35 15.64 -17.88
CA TYR A 412 -6.87 16.39 -16.74
C TYR A 412 -7.52 15.49 -15.67
N MET A 413 -8.23 14.44 -16.10
CA MET A 413 -8.78 13.44 -15.19
C MET A 413 -7.67 12.67 -14.44
N ALA A 414 -6.56 12.37 -15.13
CA ALA A 414 -5.41 11.75 -14.51
C ALA A 414 -4.72 12.68 -13.50
N MET A 415 -4.55 13.95 -13.87
CA MET A 415 -4.03 15.00 -13.01
C MET A 415 -4.87 15.15 -11.73
N SER A 416 -6.20 15.17 -11.85
CA SER A 416 -7.10 15.26 -10.70
C SER A 416 -6.93 14.07 -9.73
N ALA A 417 -6.78 12.85 -10.26
CA ALA A 417 -6.56 11.66 -9.43
C ALA A 417 -5.20 11.69 -8.71
N ALA A 418 -4.14 12.10 -9.41
CA ALA A 418 -2.82 12.27 -8.83
C ALA A 418 -2.78 13.36 -7.75
N ALA A 419 -3.45 14.48 -7.99
CA ALA A 419 -3.55 15.60 -7.06
C ALA A 419 -4.26 15.21 -5.76
N GLN A 420 -5.36 14.44 -5.84
CA GLN A 420 -6.05 13.91 -4.65
C GLN A 420 -5.13 13.02 -3.82
N GLU A 421 -4.36 12.16 -4.48
CA GLU A 421 -3.41 11.29 -3.80
C GLU A 421 -2.26 12.07 -3.15
N LEU A 422 -1.71 13.08 -3.83
CA LEU A 422 -0.67 13.97 -3.29
C LEU A 422 -1.15 14.71 -2.05
N VAL A 423 -2.36 15.28 -2.09
CA VAL A 423 -2.94 15.98 -0.93
C VAL A 423 -3.11 15.03 0.25
N TRP A 424 -3.59 13.80 0.00
CA TRP A 424 -3.71 12.81 1.05
C TRP A 424 -2.35 12.42 1.67
N VAL A 425 -1.31 12.21 0.86
CA VAL A 425 0.05 11.92 1.34
C VAL A 425 0.60 13.10 2.14
N SER A 426 0.40 14.34 1.66
CA SER A 426 0.82 15.55 2.35
C SER A 426 0.14 15.71 3.72
N GLN A 427 -1.15 15.39 3.81
CA GLN A 427 -1.86 15.39 5.08
C GLN A 427 -1.27 14.37 6.06
N LEU A 428 -1.04 13.12 5.61
CA LEU A 428 -0.42 12.12 6.46
C LEU A 428 1.01 12.53 6.90
N LEU A 429 1.81 13.10 6.00
CA LEU A 429 3.11 13.66 6.34
C LEU A 429 3.00 14.75 7.42
N SER A 430 2.01 15.65 7.29
CA SER A 430 1.76 16.69 8.29
C SER A 430 1.38 16.11 9.65
N GLU A 431 0.55 15.08 9.69
CA GLU A 431 0.17 14.34 10.90
C GLU A 431 1.38 13.63 11.55
N LEU A 432 2.39 13.26 10.74
CA LEU A 432 3.67 12.73 11.18
C LEU A 432 4.72 13.83 11.52
N GLY A 433 4.29 15.10 11.59
CA GLY A 433 5.15 16.22 11.98
C GLY A 433 5.98 16.83 10.86
N TRP A 434 5.77 16.43 9.59
CA TRP A 434 6.43 17.07 8.44
C TRP A 434 5.49 18.04 7.75
N ARG A 435 5.78 19.34 7.88
CA ARG A 435 5.10 20.35 7.06
C ARG A 435 5.91 20.54 5.79
N GLN A 436 5.22 20.55 4.66
CA GLN A 436 5.78 21.00 3.40
C GLN A 436 5.57 22.51 3.32
N ASP A 437 6.67 23.26 3.46
CA ASP A 437 6.66 24.71 3.28
C ASP A 437 6.71 25.09 1.78
N GLU A 438 7.06 24.14 0.90
CA GLU A 438 7.13 24.34 -0.56
C GLU A 438 5.96 23.66 -1.28
N GLN A 439 5.61 24.20 -2.45
CA GLN A 439 4.61 23.60 -3.33
C GLN A 439 5.04 22.21 -3.79
N ILE A 440 4.10 21.26 -3.81
CA ILE A 440 4.34 19.89 -4.26
C ILE A 440 4.38 19.87 -5.79
N ASN A 441 5.44 19.36 -6.39
CA ASN A 441 5.54 19.22 -7.83
C ASN A 441 4.67 18.06 -8.34
N LEU A 442 3.74 18.35 -9.25
CA LEU A 442 3.00 17.36 -10.04
C LEU A 442 3.42 17.47 -11.51
N TYR A 443 4.11 16.44 -11.98
CA TYR A 443 4.66 16.36 -13.33
C TYR A 443 3.65 15.80 -14.32
N THR A 444 3.46 16.47 -15.44
CA THR A 444 2.62 16.07 -16.59
C THR A 444 3.35 16.37 -17.89
N ASP A 445 3.15 15.55 -18.93
CA ASP A 445 3.67 15.84 -20.28
C ASP A 445 2.64 16.55 -21.18
N SER A 446 1.43 16.79 -20.67
CA SER A 446 0.36 17.50 -21.36
C SER A 446 0.40 19.02 -21.08
N GLN A 447 0.95 19.80 -21.99
CA GLN A 447 0.92 21.27 -21.90
C GLN A 447 -0.51 21.82 -21.94
N SER A 448 -1.40 21.19 -22.72
CA SER A 448 -2.80 21.59 -22.81
C SER A 448 -3.57 21.37 -21.51
N ALA A 449 -3.42 20.22 -20.87
CA ALA A 449 -4.03 19.96 -19.58
C ALA A 449 -3.50 20.90 -18.48
N LYS A 450 -2.18 21.17 -18.48
CA LYS A 450 -1.55 22.13 -17.58
C LYS A 450 -2.14 23.53 -17.77
N ALA A 451 -2.22 24.01 -19.02
CA ALA A 451 -2.77 25.32 -19.33
C ALA A 451 -4.24 25.49 -18.90
N ILE A 452 -5.06 24.42 -19.04
CA ILE A 452 -6.45 24.40 -18.56
C ILE A 452 -6.51 24.51 -17.02
N ALA A 453 -5.58 23.89 -16.32
CA ALA A 453 -5.53 23.93 -14.85
C ALA A 453 -5.07 25.29 -14.29
N GLU A 454 -4.17 25.98 -14.99
CA GLU A 454 -3.58 27.24 -14.54
C GLU A 454 -4.37 28.49 -14.98
N LYS A 455 -5.11 28.42 -16.10
CA LYS A 455 -5.86 29.56 -16.65
C LYS A 455 -7.32 29.56 -16.19
N ASP A 456 -7.83 30.74 -15.85
CA ASP A 456 -9.22 30.97 -15.43
C ASP A 456 -10.19 31.10 -16.64
N ILE A 457 -10.02 30.26 -17.67
CA ILE A 457 -10.86 30.32 -18.86
C ILE A 457 -12.00 29.33 -18.70
N SER A 458 -13.24 29.81 -18.56
CA SER A 458 -14.44 28.97 -18.65
C SER A 458 -14.64 28.52 -20.10
N HIS A 459 -14.38 27.27 -20.39
CA HIS A 459 -14.73 26.70 -21.69
C HIS A 459 -16.11 26.04 -21.59
N ASP A 460 -17.07 26.47 -22.41
CA ASP A 460 -18.42 25.88 -22.51
C ASP A 460 -18.44 24.37 -22.81
N ARG A 461 -17.30 23.82 -23.22
CA ARG A 461 -17.13 22.40 -23.55
C ARG A 461 -16.82 21.49 -22.36
N THR A 462 -16.73 21.99 -21.14
CA THR A 462 -16.22 21.22 -19.97
C THR A 462 -17.21 21.08 -18.81
N LYS A 463 -18.49 21.43 -18.99
CA LYS A 463 -19.52 21.43 -17.92
C LYS A 463 -19.66 20.09 -17.17
N HIS A 464 -19.47 18.96 -17.82
CA HIS A 464 -19.58 17.63 -17.20
C HIS A 464 -18.32 17.19 -16.42
N ILE A 465 -17.24 17.98 -16.48
CA ILE A 465 -15.99 17.73 -15.74
C ILE A 465 -15.80 18.75 -14.61
N ASP A 466 -16.76 19.61 -14.43
CA ASP A 466 -16.73 20.85 -13.65
C ASP A 466 -16.14 20.67 -12.24
N ILE A 467 -16.63 19.70 -11.44
CA ILE A 467 -16.14 19.46 -10.07
C ILE A 467 -14.65 19.12 -10.03
N ARG A 468 -14.15 18.32 -10.97
CA ARG A 468 -12.72 17.96 -11.04
C ARG A 468 -11.86 19.14 -11.50
N HIS A 469 -12.38 19.97 -12.41
CA HIS A 469 -11.74 21.20 -12.83
C HIS A 469 -11.59 22.17 -11.67
N HIS A 470 -12.66 22.40 -10.91
CA HIS A 470 -12.61 23.25 -9.73
C HIS A 470 -11.63 22.74 -8.68
N TYR A 471 -11.59 21.43 -8.42
CA TYR A 471 -10.68 20.85 -7.45
C TYR A 471 -9.20 21.10 -7.80
N VAL A 472 -8.75 20.75 -9.01
CA VAL A 472 -7.33 20.93 -9.40
C VAL A 472 -6.95 22.41 -9.39
N ARG A 473 -7.81 23.28 -9.96
CA ARG A 473 -7.59 24.73 -9.96
C ARG A 473 -7.50 25.30 -8.55
N SER A 474 -8.38 24.88 -7.64
CA SER A 474 -8.38 25.32 -6.25
C SER A 474 -7.03 25.04 -5.58
N ILE A 475 -6.56 23.79 -5.63
CA ILE A 475 -5.30 23.40 -4.98
C ILE A 475 -4.06 24.02 -5.62
N VAL A 476 -4.09 24.32 -6.94
CA VAL A 476 -3.03 25.07 -7.63
C VAL A 476 -3.06 26.55 -7.21
N LYS A 477 -4.25 27.18 -7.18
CA LYS A 477 -4.41 28.58 -6.70
C LYS A 477 -4.05 28.74 -5.23
N GLU A 478 -4.37 27.75 -4.40
CA GLU A 478 -3.98 27.71 -2.98
C GLU A 478 -2.47 27.50 -2.78
N GLY A 479 -1.71 27.30 -3.85
CA GLY A 479 -0.27 27.08 -3.78
C GLY A 479 0.15 25.74 -3.18
N LYS A 480 -0.77 24.78 -3.06
CA LYS A 480 -0.46 23.43 -2.53
C LYS A 480 0.30 22.59 -3.54
N ILE A 481 -0.06 22.68 -4.83
CA ILE A 481 0.54 21.92 -5.91
C ILE A 481 1.02 22.87 -7.00
N LYS A 482 2.21 22.61 -7.53
CA LYS A 482 2.79 23.25 -8.71
C LYS A 482 2.78 22.27 -9.87
N LEU A 483 2.19 22.64 -10.99
CA LEU A 483 2.20 21.84 -12.22
C LEU A 483 3.51 22.09 -12.98
N VAL A 484 4.23 21.01 -13.23
CA VAL A 484 5.52 21.05 -13.93
C VAL A 484 5.42 20.23 -15.20
N TRP A 485 5.75 20.85 -16.34
CA TRP A 485 5.84 20.10 -17.59
C TRP A 485 7.08 19.21 -17.60
N LEU A 486 6.92 17.96 -18.07
CA LEU A 486 7.98 16.98 -18.19
C LEU A 486 7.93 16.34 -19.59
N SER A 487 9.09 16.08 -20.19
CA SER A 487 9.14 15.31 -21.44
C SER A 487 8.59 13.88 -21.24
N THR A 488 7.84 13.38 -22.21
CA THR A 488 7.29 11.99 -22.21
C THR A 488 8.40 10.94 -21.99
N LYS A 489 9.63 11.17 -22.50
CA LYS A 489 10.77 10.28 -22.25
C LYS A 489 11.13 10.14 -20.75
N SER A 490 10.71 11.09 -19.94
CA SER A 490 10.94 11.12 -18.49
C SER A 490 9.70 10.82 -17.66
N GLN A 491 8.54 10.63 -18.29
CA GLN A 491 7.25 10.41 -17.62
C GLN A 491 7.12 8.98 -17.10
N ILE A 492 7.41 8.78 -15.80
CA ILE A 492 7.31 7.44 -15.20
C ILE A 492 5.87 6.91 -15.12
N ALA A 493 4.86 7.80 -15.12
CA ALA A 493 3.46 7.40 -15.12
C ALA A 493 3.02 6.70 -16.42
N ASP A 494 3.78 6.80 -17.52
CA ASP A 494 3.59 6.05 -18.76
C ASP A 494 3.51 4.53 -18.51
N LEU A 495 4.28 4.03 -17.53
CA LEU A 495 4.23 2.62 -17.11
C LEU A 495 2.85 2.19 -16.60
N GLN A 496 2.02 3.15 -16.18
CA GLN A 496 0.69 2.90 -15.61
C GLN A 496 -0.44 3.00 -16.64
N THR A 497 -0.16 3.47 -17.86
CA THR A 497 -1.21 3.82 -18.83
C THR A 497 -1.13 3.04 -20.14
N LYS A 498 0.06 2.67 -20.59
CA LYS A 498 0.27 2.06 -21.92
C LYS A 498 1.40 1.04 -21.94
N PRO A 499 1.36 0.06 -22.88
CA PRO A 499 2.50 -0.79 -23.16
C PRO A 499 3.62 0.03 -23.80
N LEU A 500 4.86 -0.20 -23.35
CA LEU A 500 6.04 0.52 -23.83
C LEU A 500 7.01 -0.44 -24.56
N SER A 501 7.87 0.12 -25.40
CA SER A 501 9.01 -0.61 -25.95
C SER A 501 9.94 -1.08 -24.82
N VAL A 502 10.75 -2.10 -25.08
CA VAL A 502 11.68 -2.68 -24.09
C VAL A 502 12.59 -1.61 -23.49
N ASP A 503 13.16 -0.74 -24.32
CA ASP A 503 14.11 0.29 -23.90
C ASP A 503 13.44 1.36 -23.04
N ALA A 504 12.30 1.91 -23.49
CA ALA A 504 11.52 2.89 -22.72
C ALA A 504 11.06 2.31 -21.39
N PHE A 505 10.50 1.08 -21.41
CA PHE A 505 10.05 0.39 -20.21
C PHE A 505 11.18 0.20 -19.19
N THR A 506 12.33 -0.31 -19.65
CA THR A 506 13.48 -0.60 -18.77
C THR A 506 14.08 0.68 -18.21
N THR A 507 14.19 1.73 -19.03
CA THR A 507 14.70 3.04 -18.61
C THR A 507 13.79 3.68 -17.54
N LEU A 508 12.49 3.75 -17.77
CA LEU A 508 11.56 4.36 -16.82
C LEU A 508 11.45 3.54 -15.53
N ARG A 509 11.38 2.21 -15.61
CA ARG A 509 11.40 1.31 -14.44
C ARG A 509 12.66 1.50 -13.60
N GLY A 510 13.82 1.63 -14.23
CA GLY A 510 15.12 1.78 -13.56
C GLY A 510 15.24 3.03 -12.69
N ARG A 511 14.33 4.02 -12.85
CA ARG A 511 14.35 5.24 -12.04
C ARG A 511 13.89 5.03 -10.59
N PHE A 512 13.13 3.98 -10.28
CA PHE A 512 12.56 3.74 -8.96
C PHE A 512 12.66 2.28 -8.48
N MET A 513 13.15 1.36 -9.31
CA MET A 513 13.33 -0.05 -8.95
C MET A 513 14.77 -0.47 -9.18
N ASN A 514 15.36 -1.05 -8.14
CA ASN A 514 16.70 -1.62 -8.17
C ASN A 514 16.67 -3.11 -7.85
N ARG A 515 17.72 -3.84 -8.30
CA ARG A 515 17.94 -5.21 -7.83
C ARG A 515 18.29 -5.17 -6.36
N SER A 516 17.62 -5.99 -5.56
CA SER A 516 18.01 -6.16 -4.17
C SER A 516 19.42 -6.73 -4.12
N GLN A 517 20.35 -6.00 -3.49
CA GLN A 517 21.68 -6.54 -3.24
C GLN A 517 21.52 -7.79 -2.37
N ARG A 518 22.10 -8.90 -2.81
CA ARG A 518 22.29 -10.05 -1.94
C ARG A 518 23.34 -9.66 -0.92
N PHE A 519 22.90 -9.31 0.29
CA PHE A 519 23.82 -9.31 1.42
C PHE A 519 24.16 -10.79 1.66
N GLU A 520 25.32 -11.23 1.21
CA GLU A 520 25.93 -12.46 1.68
C GLU A 520 26.07 -12.35 3.20
N LYS A 521 25.68 -13.42 3.89
CA LYS A 521 25.65 -13.51 5.35
C LYS A 521 27.05 -13.43 5.95
#